data_bcc0d493fe54fb51ec3883a447bb6d9e
#
_entry.id   bcc0d493fe54fb51ec3883a447bb6d9e
#
_cell.length_a   1.000
_cell.length_b   1.000
_cell.length_c   1.000
_cell.angle_alpha   90.00
_cell.angle_beta   90.00
_cell.angle_gamma   90.00
#
_symmetry.space_group_name_H-M   'P 1'
#
loop_
_entity.id
_entity.type
_entity.pdbx_description
1 polymer ?
#
loop_
_entity_poly.entity_id
_entity_poly.type
_entity_poly.pdbx_seq_one_letter_code
_entity_poly.pdbx_strand_id
1 'polypeptide(L)'
;GFLSGLFGVGGGFLMTPFLIFMGIPPIYAVANEANNILASSTSGTLTHWFKKTMDLKMGWMIIGGGLFGTFLGILTFSYFKGINKIDIVIALAYMYVLAIIGSFMLRDGIMEIDRIKKKVIIKKKLHTHYWIHGLPFRTRFRTSKVYESALVPVLLGILVGYIAAIMGVGGAFLMVPAMIYLIGMPIKLIPGTSLFVTIFVTGFV
;
A
#
# COMPACT_ATOMS: atom_id res chain seq x y z
N GLY A 1 -2.90 6.97 15.11
CA GLY A 1 -2.51 5.83 15.93
C GLY A 1 -3.51 4.69 15.87
N PHE A 2 -4.67 4.82 16.54
CA PHE A 2 -5.66 3.73 16.66
C PHE A 2 -6.20 3.25 15.29
N LEU A 3 -6.71 4.15 14.47
CA LEU A 3 -7.21 3.82 13.11
C LEU A 3 -6.12 3.22 12.23
N SER A 4 -4.92 3.79 12.26
CA SER A 4 -3.77 3.28 11.52
C SER A 4 -3.39 1.85 11.94
N GLY A 5 -3.45 1.55 13.24
CA GLY A 5 -3.19 0.20 13.76
C GLY A 5 -4.25 -0.83 13.35
N LEU A 6 -5.53 -0.43 13.32
CA LEU A 6 -6.63 -1.30 12.89
C LEU A 6 -6.54 -1.69 11.41
N PHE A 7 -6.19 -0.74 10.55
CA PHE A 7 -6.15 -0.97 9.10
C PHE A 7 -4.78 -1.44 8.60
N GLY A 8 -3.72 -1.37 9.44
CA GLY A 8 -2.36 -1.72 9.03
C GLY A 8 -1.78 -0.80 7.96
N VAL A 9 -2.26 0.44 7.89
CA VAL A 9 -2.03 1.36 6.76
C VAL A 9 -0.89 2.36 7.03
N GLY A 10 -0.37 2.40 8.27
CA GLY A 10 0.49 3.52 8.67
C GLY A 10 -0.32 4.82 8.87
N GLY A 11 0.22 5.79 9.60
CA GLY A 11 -0.52 7.02 9.95
C GLY A 11 -0.72 8.02 8.81
N GLY A 12 0.17 8.01 7.83
CA GLY A 12 0.35 9.10 6.88
C GLY A 12 -0.80 9.32 5.90
N PHE A 13 -1.56 8.29 5.58
CA PHE A 13 -2.58 8.43 4.54
C PHE A 13 -3.75 9.35 4.97
N LEU A 14 -4.06 9.45 6.27
CA LEU A 14 -5.08 10.37 6.79
C LEU A 14 -4.48 11.71 7.20
N MET A 15 -3.25 11.68 7.72
CA MET A 15 -2.63 12.87 8.29
C MET A 15 -2.23 13.88 7.21
N THR A 16 -1.67 13.42 6.10
CA THR A 16 -1.26 14.33 5.02
C THR A 16 -2.43 15.11 4.41
N PRO A 17 -3.57 14.50 4.01
CA PRO A 17 -4.73 15.26 3.56
C PRO A 17 -5.27 16.20 4.63
N PHE A 18 -5.26 15.78 5.91
CA PHE A 18 -5.72 16.61 7.01
C PHE A 18 -4.84 17.88 7.19
N LEU A 19 -3.51 17.72 7.09
CA LEU A 19 -2.59 18.84 7.13
C LEU A 19 -2.81 19.82 5.96
N ILE A 20 -3.06 19.27 4.76
CA ILE A 20 -3.39 20.08 3.58
C ILE A 20 -4.69 20.86 3.79
N PHE A 21 -5.73 20.22 4.35
CA PHE A 21 -6.98 20.91 4.71
C PHE A 21 -6.80 22.02 5.75
N MET A 22 -5.83 21.87 6.65
CA MET A 22 -5.45 22.93 7.60
C MET A 22 -4.65 24.07 6.96
N GLY A 23 -4.41 24.04 5.65
CA GLY A 23 -3.70 25.09 4.92
C GLY A 23 -2.18 24.92 4.90
N ILE A 24 -1.65 23.78 5.32
CA ILE A 24 -0.22 23.50 5.20
C ILE A 24 0.08 23.12 3.74
N PRO A 25 1.09 23.73 3.10
CA PRO A 25 1.46 23.39 1.73
C PRO A 25 1.79 21.90 1.59
N PRO A 26 1.33 21.23 0.50
CA PRO A 26 1.46 19.79 0.33
C PRO A 26 2.87 19.24 0.51
N ILE A 27 3.88 19.95 0.02
CA ILE A 27 5.28 19.56 0.12
C ILE A 27 5.75 19.40 1.58
N TYR A 28 5.32 20.31 2.49
CA TYR A 28 5.68 20.24 3.90
C TYR A 28 4.88 19.17 4.64
N ALA A 29 3.63 18.97 4.28
CA ALA A 29 2.80 17.89 4.82
C ALA A 29 3.42 16.54 4.53
N VAL A 30 3.82 16.29 3.29
CA VAL A 30 4.49 15.06 2.83
C VAL A 30 5.81 14.82 3.58
N ALA A 31 6.68 15.84 3.67
CA ALA A 31 7.98 15.71 4.31
C ALA A 31 7.88 15.39 5.82
N ASN A 32 6.91 16.00 6.52
CA ASN A 32 6.70 15.74 7.95
C ASN A 32 6.17 14.32 8.22
N GLU A 33 5.35 13.78 7.30
CA GLU A 33 4.74 12.47 7.48
C GLU A 33 5.71 11.31 7.25
N ALA A 34 6.71 11.45 6.39
CA ALA A 34 7.66 10.39 6.10
C ALA A 34 8.31 9.81 7.38
N ASN A 35 8.73 10.67 8.31
CA ASN A 35 9.31 10.26 9.58
C ASN A 35 8.30 9.53 10.50
N ASN A 36 7.05 10.01 10.56
CA ASN A 36 5.99 9.38 11.35
C ASN A 36 5.63 7.99 10.81
N ILE A 37 5.58 7.86 9.49
CA ILE A 37 5.31 6.58 8.82
C ILE A 37 6.44 5.60 9.09
N LEU A 38 7.70 6.02 9.00
CA LEU A 38 8.85 5.18 9.27
C LEU A 38 8.81 4.63 10.71
N ALA A 39 8.59 5.51 11.69
CA ALA A 39 8.52 5.13 13.11
C ALA A 39 7.33 4.20 13.39
N SER A 40 6.15 4.49 12.85
CA SER A 40 4.96 3.66 13.04
C SER A 40 5.09 2.29 12.34
N SER A 41 5.69 2.27 11.15
CA SER A 41 5.90 1.04 10.38
C SER A 41 6.93 0.13 11.03
N THR A 42 8.00 0.67 11.63
CA THR A 42 9.00 -0.13 12.38
C THR A 42 8.36 -0.78 13.59
N SER A 43 7.61 -0.04 14.41
CA SER A 43 6.91 -0.55 15.57
C SER A 43 5.87 -1.63 15.19
N GLY A 44 5.07 -1.36 14.14
CA GLY A 44 4.08 -2.29 13.65
C GLY A 44 4.70 -3.57 13.07
N THR A 45 5.77 -3.45 12.30
CA THR A 45 6.51 -4.60 11.75
C THR A 45 7.06 -5.49 12.84
N LEU A 46 7.66 -4.90 13.89
CA LEU A 46 8.19 -5.66 15.03
C LEU A 46 7.10 -6.49 15.71
N THR A 47 5.91 -5.90 15.90
CA THR A 47 4.77 -6.61 16.47
C THR A 47 4.33 -7.80 15.61
N HIS A 48 4.26 -7.62 14.28
CA HIS A 48 3.89 -8.68 13.34
C HIS A 48 4.99 -9.73 13.16
N TRP A 49 6.26 -9.35 13.34
CA TRP A 49 7.39 -10.27 13.37
C TRP A 49 7.26 -11.28 14.49
N PHE A 50 7.05 -10.81 15.73
CA PHE A 50 6.86 -11.69 16.89
C PHE A 50 5.61 -12.57 16.75
N LYS A 51 4.55 -12.06 16.15
CA LYS A 51 3.30 -12.82 15.90
C LYS A 51 3.41 -13.78 14.70
N LYS A 52 4.53 -13.77 13.95
CA LYS A 52 4.72 -14.55 12.71
C LYS A 52 3.59 -14.33 11.69
N THR A 53 3.05 -13.11 11.62
CA THR A 53 1.94 -12.72 10.74
C THR A 53 2.43 -11.87 9.57
N MET A 54 3.54 -12.25 8.94
CA MET A 54 4.08 -11.57 7.76
C MET A 54 4.71 -12.58 6.79
N ASP A 55 4.70 -12.27 5.50
CA ASP A 55 5.38 -13.06 4.47
C ASP A 55 6.63 -12.33 4.00
N LEU A 56 7.78 -12.71 4.56
CA LEU A 56 9.07 -12.10 4.23
C LEU A 56 9.46 -12.29 2.77
N LYS A 57 9.18 -13.47 2.20
CA LYS A 57 9.55 -13.74 0.81
C LYS A 57 8.81 -12.83 -0.16
N MET A 58 7.51 -12.66 0.05
CA MET A 58 6.69 -11.72 -0.72
C MET A 58 7.12 -10.28 -0.47
N GLY A 59 7.38 -9.92 0.80
CA GLY A 59 7.87 -8.59 1.19
C GLY A 59 9.14 -8.20 0.45
N TRP A 60 10.16 -9.07 0.39
CA TRP A 60 11.41 -8.78 -0.32
C TRP A 60 11.23 -8.57 -1.83
N MET A 61 10.33 -9.33 -2.46
CA MET A 61 10.01 -9.12 -3.89
C MET A 61 9.36 -7.76 -4.13
N ILE A 62 8.44 -7.37 -3.26
CA ILE A 62 7.79 -6.06 -3.34
C ILE A 62 8.78 -4.94 -3.05
N ILE A 63 9.72 -5.12 -2.08
CA ILE A 63 10.77 -4.14 -1.79
C ILE A 63 11.65 -3.94 -3.01
N GLY A 64 12.08 -5.00 -3.69
CA GLY A 64 12.90 -4.88 -4.91
C GLY A 64 12.22 -4.01 -5.98
N GLY A 65 10.94 -4.26 -6.27
CA GLY A 65 10.14 -3.41 -7.15
C GLY A 65 9.90 -2.01 -6.57
N GLY A 66 9.61 -1.95 -5.26
CA GLY A 66 9.33 -0.72 -4.54
C GLY A 66 10.47 0.28 -4.57
N LEU A 67 11.69 -0.15 -4.32
CA LEU A 67 12.88 0.72 -4.40
C LEU A 67 13.09 1.27 -5.80
N PHE A 68 12.90 0.45 -6.84
CA PHE A 68 12.98 0.92 -8.22
C PHE A 68 11.86 1.93 -8.53
N GLY A 69 10.62 1.64 -8.12
CA GLY A 69 9.51 2.57 -8.27
C GLY A 69 9.72 3.88 -7.52
N THR A 70 10.21 3.81 -6.27
CA THR A 70 10.55 4.99 -5.46
C THR A 70 11.62 5.84 -6.10
N PHE A 71 12.66 5.24 -6.65
CA PHE A 71 13.70 5.95 -7.39
C PHE A 71 13.11 6.77 -8.56
N LEU A 72 12.25 6.14 -9.38
CA LEU A 72 11.55 6.85 -10.46
C LEU A 72 10.63 7.96 -9.92
N GLY A 73 9.94 7.72 -8.81
CA GLY A 73 9.09 8.71 -8.15
C GLY A 73 9.86 9.92 -7.66
N ILE A 74 11.03 9.72 -7.05
CA ILE A 74 11.92 10.80 -6.60
C ILE A 74 12.40 11.66 -7.78
N LEU A 75 12.76 11.04 -8.90
CA LEU A 75 13.14 11.76 -10.12
C LEU A 75 11.98 12.63 -10.62
N THR A 76 10.78 12.07 -10.66
CA THR A 76 9.55 12.79 -11.04
C THR A 76 9.26 13.93 -10.07
N PHE A 77 9.35 13.67 -8.76
CA PHE A 77 9.16 14.68 -7.72
C PHE A 77 10.15 15.83 -7.87
N SER A 78 11.43 15.54 -8.05
CA SER A 78 12.50 16.55 -8.22
C SER A 78 12.28 17.40 -9.46
N TYR A 79 11.84 16.79 -10.57
CA TYR A 79 11.51 17.51 -11.80
C TYR A 79 10.37 18.51 -11.60
N PHE A 80 9.24 18.07 -11.02
CA PHE A 80 8.10 18.94 -10.77
C PHE A 80 8.36 20.01 -9.71
N LYS A 81 9.21 19.72 -8.74
CA LYS A 81 9.70 20.70 -7.76
C LYS A 81 10.51 21.80 -8.44
N GLY A 82 11.37 21.45 -9.41
CA GLY A 82 12.17 22.42 -10.16
C GLY A 82 11.34 23.43 -10.97
N ILE A 83 10.16 23.04 -11.42
CA ILE A 83 9.22 23.92 -12.16
C ILE A 83 8.12 24.52 -11.28
N ASN A 84 8.25 24.42 -9.95
CA ASN A 84 7.27 24.93 -8.95
C ASN A 84 5.83 24.42 -9.14
N LYS A 85 5.64 23.22 -9.66
CA LYS A 85 4.31 22.60 -9.89
C LYS A 85 4.07 21.38 -8.98
N ILE A 86 4.95 21.09 -8.05
CA ILE A 86 4.87 19.89 -7.22
C ILE A 86 3.62 19.84 -6.35
N ASP A 87 3.18 20.97 -5.79
CA ASP A 87 1.99 21.01 -4.92
C ASP A 87 0.71 20.59 -5.68
N ILE A 88 0.58 21.01 -6.93
CA ILE A 88 -0.54 20.61 -7.78
C ILE A 88 -0.47 19.10 -8.09
N VAL A 89 0.73 18.58 -8.37
CA VAL A 89 0.93 17.15 -8.66
C VAL A 89 0.57 16.31 -7.44
N ILE A 90 1.02 16.70 -6.25
CA ILE A 90 0.68 16.01 -5.00
C ILE A 90 -0.84 16.04 -4.77
N ALA A 91 -1.47 17.23 -4.86
CA ALA A 91 -2.92 17.36 -4.65
C ALA A 91 -3.75 16.50 -5.63
N LEU A 92 -3.38 16.51 -6.92
CA LEU A 92 -4.01 15.68 -7.92
C LEU A 92 -3.79 14.18 -7.67
N ALA A 93 -2.57 13.77 -7.32
CA ALA A 93 -2.27 12.39 -6.97
C ALA A 93 -3.13 11.90 -5.80
N TYR A 94 -3.24 12.71 -4.73
CA TYR A 94 -4.13 12.39 -3.60
C TYR A 94 -5.59 12.28 -4.04
N MET A 95 -6.09 13.23 -4.81
CA MET A 95 -7.47 13.22 -5.29
C MET A 95 -7.79 11.95 -6.08
N TYR A 96 -6.96 11.59 -7.06
CA TYR A 96 -7.18 10.40 -7.89
C TYR A 96 -7.04 9.11 -7.10
N VAL A 97 -5.98 8.97 -6.32
CA VAL A 97 -5.70 7.74 -5.57
C VAL A 97 -6.77 7.50 -4.51
N LEU A 98 -7.13 8.52 -3.74
CA LEU A 98 -8.19 8.41 -2.72
C LEU A 98 -9.57 8.15 -3.36
N ALA A 99 -9.88 8.77 -4.49
CA ALA A 99 -11.14 8.53 -5.20
C ALA A 99 -11.23 7.08 -5.69
N ILE A 100 -10.15 6.56 -6.30
CA ILE A 100 -10.12 5.18 -6.80
C ILE A 100 -10.24 4.18 -5.65
N ILE A 101 -9.38 4.29 -4.63
CA ILE A 101 -9.38 3.35 -3.50
C ILE A 101 -10.67 3.47 -2.70
N GLY A 102 -11.11 4.70 -2.44
CA GLY A 102 -12.36 4.95 -1.72
C GLY A 102 -13.56 4.35 -2.43
N SER A 103 -13.66 4.47 -3.76
CA SER A 103 -14.74 3.87 -4.54
C SER A 103 -14.73 2.33 -4.49
N PHE A 104 -13.55 1.70 -4.59
CA PHE A 104 -13.43 0.25 -4.45
C PHE A 104 -13.82 -0.23 -3.05
N MET A 105 -13.32 0.43 -2.01
CA MET A 105 -13.64 0.06 -0.62
C MET A 105 -15.11 0.30 -0.29
N LEU A 106 -15.70 1.39 -0.80
CA LEU A 106 -17.13 1.68 -0.61
C LEU A 106 -18.01 0.61 -1.27
N ARG A 107 -17.68 0.25 -2.52
CA ARG A 107 -18.38 -0.82 -3.24
C ARG A 107 -18.33 -2.14 -2.49
N ASP A 108 -17.16 -2.52 -1.98
CA ASP A 108 -17.00 -3.76 -1.22
C ASP A 108 -17.77 -3.72 0.11
N GLY A 109 -17.72 -2.58 0.80
CA GLY A 109 -18.48 -2.39 2.04
C GLY A 109 -20.00 -2.54 1.82
N ILE A 110 -20.53 -1.92 0.75
CA ILE A 110 -21.97 -2.04 0.40
C ILE A 110 -22.30 -3.50 0.07
N MET A 111 -21.48 -4.16 -0.75
CA MET A 111 -21.71 -5.58 -1.09
C MET A 111 -21.66 -6.50 0.12
N GLU A 112 -20.80 -6.24 1.08
CA GLU A 112 -20.71 -7.05 2.31
C GLU A 112 -21.92 -6.85 3.22
N ILE A 113 -22.42 -5.61 3.35
CA ILE A 113 -23.66 -5.32 4.08
C ILE A 113 -24.85 -6.05 3.46
N ASP A 114 -24.98 -6.05 2.14
CA ASP A 114 -26.03 -6.77 1.43
C ASP A 114 -25.95 -8.30 1.62
N ARG A 115 -24.73 -8.85 1.66
CA ARG A 115 -24.50 -10.28 1.94
C ARG A 115 -24.91 -10.66 3.36
N ILE A 116 -24.57 -9.84 4.34
CA ILE A 116 -24.96 -10.06 5.74
C ILE A 116 -26.49 -10.03 5.88
N LYS A 117 -27.15 -9.06 5.24
CA LYS A 117 -28.64 -8.97 5.25
C LYS A 117 -29.29 -10.21 4.63
N LYS A 118 -28.71 -10.77 3.57
CA LYS A 118 -29.23 -11.97 2.89
C LYS A 118 -28.85 -13.29 3.57
N LYS A 119 -28.17 -13.29 4.73
CA LYS A 119 -27.69 -14.48 5.47
C LYS A 119 -26.94 -15.50 4.59
N VAL A 120 -26.33 -15.06 3.52
CA VAL A 120 -25.59 -15.93 2.59
C VAL A 120 -24.19 -16.18 3.14
N ILE A 121 -23.99 -17.28 3.82
CA ILE A 121 -22.65 -17.75 4.24
C ILE A 121 -21.96 -18.33 3.01
N ILE A 122 -21.41 -17.49 2.18
CA ILE A 122 -20.51 -17.96 1.12
C ILE A 122 -19.11 -18.01 1.73
N LYS A 123 -18.55 -19.24 1.86
CA LYS A 123 -17.11 -19.40 2.05
C LYS A 123 -16.43 -18.59 0.95
N LYS A 124 -15.76 -17.50 1.33
CA LYS A 124 -15.03 -16.64 0.41
C LYS A 124 -14.04 -17.51 -0.36
N LYS A 125 -14.40 -17.96 -1.57
CA LYS A 125 -13.43 -18.54 -2.50
C LYS A 125 -12.44 -17.42 -2.76
N LEU A 126 -11.17 -17.62 -2.40
CA LEU A 126 -10.11 -16.72 -2.85
C LEU A 126 -10.30 -16.56 -4.36
N HIS A 127 -10.46 -15.31 -4.79
CA HIS A 127 -10.63 -15.01 -6.20
C HIS A 127 -9.42 -15.53 -6.96
N THR A 128 -9.60 -16.59 -7.75
CA THR A 128 -8.60 -17.03 -8.71
C THR A 128 -8.73 -16.11 -9.92
N HIS A 129 -7.87 -15.10 -9.99
CA HIS A 129 -7.76 -14.25 -11.18
C HIS A 129 -7.09 -15.04 -12.30
N TYR A 130 -7.88 -15.59 -13.22
CA TYR A 130 -7.40 -16.37 -14.37
C TYR A 130 -6.39 -15.61 -15.25
N TRP A 131 -6.41 -14.28 -15.26
CA TRP A 131 -5.51 -13.45 -16.06
C TRP A 131 -4.06 -13.44 -15.57
N ILE A 132 -3.82 -13.65 -14.29
CA ILE A 132 -2.50 -13.59 -13.66
C ILE A 132 -1.79 -14.96 -13.78
N HIS A 133 -2.53 -16.05 -13.99
CA HIS A 133 -1.96 -17.39 -14.10
C HIS A 133 -1.17 -17.67 -15.40
N GLY A 134 -1.21 -16.78 -16.39
CA GLY A 134 -0.44 -16.90 -17.64
C GLY A 134 1.01 -16.40 -17.59
N LEU A 135 1.43 -15.72 -16.50
CA LEU A 135 2.75 -15.12 -16.40
C LEU A 135 3.85 -16.15 -16.06
N PRO A 136 5.07 -16.01 -16.65
CA PRO A 136 6.23 -16.83 -16.32
C PRO A 136 6.73 -16.56 -14.89
N PHE A 137 7.68 -17.39 -14.40
CA PHE A 137 8.27 -17.30 -13.04
C PHE A 137 7.31 -17.55 -11.88
N ARG A 138 6.52 -18.61 -11.96
CA ARG A 138 5.64 -19.02 -10.85
C ARG A 138 6.44 -19.39 -9.61
N THR A 139 6.14 -18.74 -8.50
CA THR A 139 6.74 -18.99 -7.20
C THR A 139 5.69 -19.37 -6.17
N ARG A 140 6.07 -20.29 -5.28
CA ARG A 140 5.21 -20.69 -4.17
C ARG A 140 5.57 -19.87 -2.92
N PHE A 141 4.61 -19.11 -2.44
CA PHE A 141 4.72 -18.39 -1.17
C PHE A 141 4.16 -19.28 -0.06
N ARG A 142 5.05 -19.88 0.73
CA ARG A 142 4.65 -20.89 1.75
C ARG A 142 3.81 -20.28 2.86
N THR A 143 4.14 -19.05 3.28
CA THR A 143 3.47 -18.36 4.40
C THR A 143 2.07 -17.91 4.00
N SER A 144 1.92 -17.29 2.85
CA SER A 144 0.63 -16.81 2.31
C SER A 144 -0.20 -17.92 1.69
N LYS A 145 0.39 -19.10 1.44
CA LYS A 145 -0.24 -20.21 0.69
C LYS A 145 -0.76 -19.80 -0.70
N VAL A 146 -0.17 -18.77 -1.28
CA VAL A 146 -0.49 -18.26 -2.61
C VAL A 146 0.51 -18.81 -3.63
N TYR A 147 0.02 -19.18 -4.79
CA TYR A 147 0.83 -19.66 -5.91
C TYR A 147 0.66 -18.67 -7.06
N GLU A 148 1.58 -17.70 -7.14
CA GLU A 148 1.51 -16.58 -8.09
C GLU A 148 2.85 -16.35 -8.77
N SER A 149 2.82 -15.61 -9.90
CA SER A 149 4.05 -15.17 -10.56
C SER A 149 4.81 -14.17 -9.68
N ALA A 150 6.14 -14.32 -9.59
CA ALA A 150 7.03 -13.37 -8.91
C ALA A 150 6.95 -11.95 -9.49
N LEU A 151 6.53 -11.82 -10.75
CA LEU A 151 6.38 -10.53 -11.42
C LEU A 151 5.26 -9.67 -10.81
N VAL A 152 4.18 -10.30 -10.31
CA VAL A 152 3.03 -9.57 -9.74
C VAL A 152 3.43 -8.75 -8.50
N PRO A 153 4.08 -9.33 -7.47
CA PRO A 153 4.59 -8.57 -6.33
C PRO A 153 5.60 -7.48 -6.73
N VAL A 154 6.48 -7.75 -7.70
CA VAL A 154 7.47 -6.78 -8.16
C VAL A 154 6.80 -5.59 -8.85
N LEU A 155 5.88 -5.84 -9.80
CA LEU A 155 5.14 -4.77 -10.49
C LEU A 155 4.29 -3.95 -9.52
N LEU A 156 3.65 -4.62 -8.56
CA LEU A 156 2.92 -3.96 -7.49
C LEU A 156 3.86 -3.07 -6.67
N GLY A 157 5.05 -3.56 -6.33
CA GLY A 157 6.07 -2.79 -5.65
C GLY A 157 6.45 -1.53 -6.43
N ILE A 158 6.73 -1.65 -7.75
CA ILE A 158 7.08 -0.51 -8.61
C ILE A 158 5.97 0.55 -8.58
N LEU A 159 4.73 0.14 -8.79
CA LEU A 159 3.59 1.06 -8.82
C LEU A 159 3.39 1.76 -7.47
N VAL A 160 3.40 0.98 -6.39
CA VAL A 160 3.20 1.53 -5.04
C VAL A 160 4.38 2.39 -4.62
N GLY A 161 5.62 1.98 -4.90
CA GLY A 161 6.82 2.76 -4.59
C GLY A 161 6.84 4.10 -5.33
N TYR A 162 6.46 4.11 -6.60
CA TYR A 162 6.36 5.34 -7.40
C TYR A 162 5.34 6.32 -6.82
N ILE A 163 4.12 5.84 -6.54
CA ILE A 163 3.06 6.68 -5.97
C ILE A 163 3.43 7.14 -4.55
N ALA A 164 4.02 6.25 -3.74
CA ALA A 164 4.45 6.56 -2.39
C ALA A 164 5.50 7.67 -2.35
N ALA A 165 6.44 7.71 -3.29
CA ALA A 165 7.45 8.75 -3.38
C ALA A 165 6.88 10.12 -3.76
N ILE A 166 5.85 10.15 -4.61
CA ILE A 166 5.18 11.42 -4.98
C ILE A 166 4.29 11.92 -3.85
N MET A 167 3.54 11.04 -3.22
CA MET A 167 2.55 11.39 -2.19
C MET A 167 3.14 11.47 -0.77
N GLY A 168 4.30 10.86 -0.52
CA GLY A 168 4.91 10.79 0.80
C GLY A 168 4.14 9.94 1.83
N VAL A 169 3.25 9.04 1.38
CA VAL A 169 2.36 8.25 2.26
C VAL A 169 2.98 6.91 2.70
N GLY A 170 4.19 6.60 2.23
CA GLY A 170 4.85 5.33 2.55
C GLY A 170 4.24 4.10 1.87
N GLY A 171 3.19 4.26 1.08
CA GLY A 171 2.60 3.20 0.24
C GLY A 171 1.80 2.12 0.96
N ALA A 172 1.83 2.01 2.29
CA ALA A 172 1.15 0.94 3.03
C ALA A 172 -0.35 0.90 2.73
N PHE A 173 -1.00 2.05 2.61
CA PHE A 173 -2.43 2.13 2.36
C PHE A 173 -2.83 1.66 0.94
N LEU A 174 -1.96 1.85 -0.05
CA LEU A 174 -2.12 1.30 -1.40
C LEU A 174 -1.85 -0.21 -1.43
N MET A 175 -0.86 -0.63 -0.63
CA MET A 175 -0.42 -2.01 -0.56
C MET A 175 -1.54 -2.93 -0.04
N VAL A 176 -2.29 -2.50 0.99
CA VAL A 176 -3.35 -3.31 1.59
C VAL A 176 -4.41 -3.72 0.57
N PRO A 177 -5.12 -2.81 -0.11
CA PRO A 177 -6.11 -3.20 -1.12
C PRO A 177 -5.46 -3.93 -2.30
N ALA A 178 -4.28 -3.54 -2.75
CA ALA A 178 -3.60 -4.20 -3.85
C ALA A 178 -3.24 -5.67 -3.52
N MET A 179 -2.76 -5.97 -2.32
CA MET A 179 -2.51 -7.34 -1.88
C MET A 179 -3.79 -8.18 -1.78
N ILE A 180 -4.91 -7.56 -1.39
CA ILE A 180 -6.21 -8.25 -1.31
C ILE A 180 -6.73 -8.59 -2.71
N TYR A 181 -6.75 -7.59 -3.60
CA TYR A 181 -7.43 -7.70 -4.90
C TYR A 181 -6.56 -8.29 -6.00
N LEU A 182 -5.26 -7.99 -6.04
CA LEU A 182 -4.36 -8.46 -7.09
C LEU A 182 -3.70 -9.80 -6.74
N ILE A 183 -3.26 -9.96 -5.48
CA ILE A 183 -2.52 -11.16 -5.06
C ILE A 183 -3.44 -12.19 -4.39
N GLY A 184 -4.59 -11.78 -3.83
CA GLY A 184 -5.46 -12.68 -3.07
C GLY A 184 -4.85 -13.17 -1.76
N MET A 185 -3.98 -12.39 -1.14
CA MET A 185 -3.28 -12.74 0.09
C MET A 185 -4.24 -12.81 1.28
N PRO A 186 -4.04 -13.76 2.23
CA PRO A 186 -4.84 -13.80 3.45
C PRO A 186 -4.73 -12.51 4.25
N ILE A 187 -5.87 -11.93 4.63
CA ILE A 187 -5.97 -10.62 5.32
C ILE A 187 -5.08 -10.55 6.57
N LYS A 188 -4.89 -11.66 7.28
CA LYS A 188 -4.05 -11.73 8.50
C LYS A 188 -2.57 -11.42 8.26
N LEU A 189 -2.05 -11.64 7.04
CA LEU A 189 -0.63 -11.46 6.70
C LEU A 189 -0.34 -10.11 6.04
N ILE A 190 -1.37 -9.44 5.55
CA ILE A 190 -1.25 -8.20 4.78
C ILE A 190 -0.67 -7.06 5.63
N PRO A 191 -1.19 -6.74 6.84
CA PRO A 191 -0.69 -5.60 7.61
C PRO A 191 0.80 -5.74 7.96
N GLY A 192 1.24 -6.95 8.36
CA GLY A 192 2.64 -7.18 8.67
C GLY A 192 3.55 -7.04 7.46
N THR A 193 3.14 -7.59 6.32
CA THR A 193 3.92 -7.53 5.08
C THR A 193 3.94 -6.12 4.50
N SER A 194 2.83 -5.39 4.52
CA SER A 194 2.77 -4.01 4.03
C SER A 194 3.63 -3.06 4.86
N LEU A 195 3.56 -3.14 6.20
CA LEU A 195 4.38 -2.33 7.08
C LEU A 195 5.87 -2.63 6.91
N PHE A 196 6.24 -3.91 6.75
CA PHE A 196 7.63 -4.30 6.47
C PHE A 196 8.16 -3.65 5.19
N VAL A 197 7.40 -3.70 4.10
CA VAL A 197 7.77 -3.05 2.83
C VAL A 197 7.87 -1.53 2.99
N THR A 198 6.93 -0.95 3.72
CA THR A 198 6.87 0.50 3.93
C THR A 198 8.12 1.06 4.59
N ILE A 199 8.74 0.34 5.54
CA ILE A 199 10.00 0.76 6.17
C ILE A 199 11.06 1.07 5.11
N PHE A 200 11.27 0.15 4.16
CA PHE A 200 12.30 0.30 3.13
C PHE A 200 11.93 1.36 2.09
N VAL A 201 10.68 1.37 1.65
CA VAL A 201 10.18 2.35 0.66
C VAL A 201 10.25 3.77 1.24
N THR A 202 9.73 3.97 2.47
CA THR A 202 9.73 5.29 3.11
C THR A 202 11.13 5.72 3.56
N GLY A 203 11.97 4.78 4.00
CA GLY A 203 13.35 5.07 4.38
C GLY A 203 14.24 5.47 3.19
N PHE A 204 13.80 5.18 1.95
CA PHE A 204 14.49 5.56 0.73
C PHE A 204 13.97 6.89 0.15
N VAL A 205 12.79 7.34 0.52
CA VAL A 205 12.19 8.63 0.13
C VAL A 205 12.77 9.77 0.95
#